data_b1edfea506ed452c50d973207b831f04
#
_entry.id   b1edfea506ed452c50d973207b831f04
#
_cell.length_a   1.000
_cell.length_b   1.000
_cell.length_c   1.000
_cell.angle_alpha   90.00
_cell.angle_beta   90.00
_cell.angle_gamma   90.00
#
_symmetry.space_group_name_H-M   'P 1'
#
loop_
_entity.id
_entity.type
_entity.pdbx_description
1 polymer ?
#
loop_
_entity_poly.entity_id
_entity_poly.type
_entity_poly.pdbx_seq_one_letter_code
_entity_poly.pdbx_strand_id
1 'polypeptide(L)'
;MIMIAVSLLLSLVLCLLLGVPYIQFLKKKNVEQYILELAPEEHAKKAGTPTTGGVFIISAIIISSIITLLLAEKMDTKALVILITLFFMTLAGFQDDYLKIKGRENKGLSPRGKLLRQILIALIPTLYAMQCYGSVITLGSKSFDIGILYPLLSVFIITGASNAYNLTDGLDGLATSVGIPAFLACGTIAFLSGHTVVAIICASAIGASLGFLKFNKPKAEVFMGDTGSLALGGLLGTLAVIGRCELLLAVFGGVIVAETLSVILQVSSFKLTGKRIFKMSPLHHHFELSGHSEVRIVKEFALASFVLSLAAVILHILI
;
A
#
# COMPACT_ATOMS: atom_id res chain seq x y z
N MET A 1 -17.29 -16.74 3.76
CA MET A 1 -16.09 -17.12 4.56
C MET A 1 -15.14 -18.02 3.74
N ILE A 2 -15.60 -19.13 3.17
CA ILE A 2 -14.73 -20.05 2.40
C ILE A 2 -13.97 -19.32 1.28
N MET A 3 -14.65 -18.49 0.47
CA MET A 3 -14.02 -17.76 -0.63
C MET A 3 -12.96 -16.73 -0.19
N ILE A 4 -13.08 -16.15 1.00
CA ILE A 4 -12.06 -15.27 1.58
C ILE A 4 -10.78 -16.09 1.87
N ALA A 5 -10.92 -17.27 2.49
CA ALA A 5 -9.79 -18.16 2.75
C ALA A 5 -9.14 -18.67 1.45
N VAL A 6 -9.95 -19.05 0.46
CA VAL A 6 -9.47 -19.45 -0.88
C VAL A 6 -8.68 -18.35 -1.53
N SER A 7 -9.17 -17.10 -1.49
CA SER A 7 -8.51 -15.92 -2.06
C SER A 7 -7.13 -15.70 -1.43
N LEU A 8 -7.04 -15.75 -0.10
CA LEU A 8 -5.79 -15.62 0.64
C LEU A 8 -4.78 -16.71 0.26
N LEU A 9 -5.21 -17.98 0.31
CA LEU A 9 -4.30 -19.10 0.02
C LEU A 9 -3.86 -19.11 -1.44
N LEU A 10 -4.78 -18.84 -2.37
CA LEU A 10 -4.47 -18.81 -3.79
C LEU A 10 -3.48 -17.70 -4.12
N SER A 11 -3.67 -16.49 -3.57
CA SER A 11 -2.74 -15.37 -3.80
C SER A 11 -1.37 -15.62 -3.18
N LEU A 12 -1.31 -16.24 -1.98
CA LEU A 12 -0.07 -16.66 -1.35
C LEU A 12 0.72 -17.61 -2.26
N VAL A 13 0.05 -18.68 -2.73
CA VAL A 13 0.67 -19.68 -3.60
C VAL A 13 1.13 -19.05 -4.91
N LEU A 14 0.27 -18.25 -5.56
CA LEU A 14 0.62 -17.56 -6.80
C LEU A 14 1.82 -16.62 -6.62
N CYS A 15 1.86 -15.84 -5.54
CA CYS A 15 2.98 -14.95 -5.25
C CYS A 15 4.29 -15.73 -5.08
N LEU A 16 4.27 -16.87 -4.39
CA LEU A 16 5.45 -17.72 -4.23
C LEU A 16 5.91 -18.35 -5.56
N LEU A 17 4.96 -18.82 -6.38
CA LEU A 17 5.24 -19.43 -7.67
C LEU A 17 5.78 -18.41 -8.68
N LEU A 18 5.23 -17.20 -8.73
CA LEU A 18 5.66 -16.14 -9.65
C LEU A 18 6.95 -15.46 -9.19
N GLY A 19 7.20 -15.39 -7.87
CA GLY A 19 8.35 -14.69 -7.32
C GLY A 19 9.69 -15.26 -7.74
N VAL A 20 9.88 -16.57 -7.63
CA VAL A 20 11.17 -17.22 -7.95
C VAL A 20 11.60 -16.96 -9.40
N PRO A 21 10.81 -17.29 -10.44
CA PRO A 21 11.21 -17.07 -11.82
C PRO A 21 11.37 -15.57 -12.16
N TYR A 22 10.54 -14.71 -11.55
CA TYR A 22 10.62 -13.26 -11.78
C TYR A 22 11.91 -12.67 -11.19
N ILE A 23 12.30 -13.03 -9.98
CA ILE A 23 13.56 -12.59 -9.36
C ILE A 23 14.76 -13.07 -10.19
N GLN A 24 14.75 -14.32 -10.66
CA GLN A 24 15.80 -14.84 -11.54
C GLN A 24 15.89 -14.06 -12.86
N PHE A 25 14.73 -13.70 -13.44
CA PHE A 25 14.67 -12.86 -14.64
C PHE A 25 15.27 -11.48 -14.39
N LEU A 26 14.93 -10.81 -13.27
CA LEU A 26 15.47 -9.49 -12.92
C LEU A 26 16.98 -9.54 -12.73
N LYS A 27 17.50 -10.53 -12.00
CA LYS A 27 18.95 -10.74 -11.80
C LYS A 27 19.67 -10.95 -13.14
N LYS A 28 19.10 -11.75 -14.04
CA LYS A 28 19.67 -12.02 -15.38
C LYS A 28 19.70 -10.77 -16.28
N LYS A 29 18.79 -9.82 -16.06
CA LYS A 29 18.69 -8.57 -16.81
C LYS A 29 19.43 -7.40 -16.14
N ASN A 30 20.09 -7.62 -15.01
CA ASN A 30 20.74 -6.57 -14.19
C ASN A 30 19.79 -5.40 -13.90
N VAL A 31 18.55 -5.72 -13.52
CA VAL A 31 17.54 -4.73 -13.14
C VAL A 31 17.72 -4.46 -11.65
N GLU A 32 18.53 -3.47 -11.32
CA GLU A 32 18.93 -3.15 -9.94
C GLU A 32 18.42 -1.77 -9.53
N GLN A 33 18.21 -1.58 -8.23
CA GLN A 33 17.87 -0.26 -7.68
C GLN A 33 19.13 0.56 -7.47
N TYR A 34 19.10 1.83 -7.92
CA TYR A 34 20.14 2.81 -7.63
C TYR A 34 19.87 3.44 -6.25
N ILE A 35 20.84 3.34 -5.35
CA ILE A 35 20.75 3.86 -3.98
C ILE A 35 21.14 5.34 -3.97
N LEU A 36 20.38 6.16 -3.21
CA LEU A 36 20.70 7.57 -3.02
C LEU A 36 22.01 7.73 -2.24
N GLU A 37 22.90 8.63 -2.68
CA GLU A 37 24.17 8.96 -2.01
C GLU A 37 24.00 9.45 -0.56
N LEU A 38 22.82 9.98 -0.22
CA LEU A 38 22.47 10.48 1.11
C LEU A 38 21.84 9.39 2.03
N ALA A 39 21.69 8.15 1.54
CA ALA A 39 21.17 7.07 2.37
C ALA A 39 22.19 6.62 3.43
N PRO A 40 21.76 6.09 4.59
CA PRO A 40 22.67 5.51 5.59
C PRO A 40 23.62 4.50 4.96
N GLU A 41 24.86 4.40 5.47
CA GLU A 41 25.91 3.52 4.92
C GLU A 41 25.50 2.05 4.81
N GLU A 42 24.60 1.59 5.69
CA GLU A 42 24.06 0.22 5.63
C GLU A 42 23.24 -0.04 4.36
N HIS A 43 22.63 1.00 3.78
CA HIS A 43 21.89 0.88 2.51
C HIS A 43 22.82 0.67 1.32
N ALA A 44 24.07 1.14 1.39
CA ALA A 44 25.06 0.88 0.34
C ALA A 44 25.34 -0.63 0.14
N LYS A 45 25.18 -1.44 1.20
CA LYS A 45 25.31 -2.91 1.13
C LYS A 45 24.17 -3.59 0.37
N LYS A 46 23.05 -2.88 0.14
CA LYS A 46 21.88 -3.35 -0.61
C LYS A 46 21.97 -3.06 -2.12
N ALA A 47 23.06 -2.43 -2.58
CA ALA A 47 23.32 -2.21 -4.00
C ALA A 47 23.33 -3.56 -4.73
N GLY A 48 22.69 -3.60 -5.90
CA GLY A 48 22.56 -4.84 -6.67
C GLY A 48 21.32 -5.68 -6.35
N THR A 49 20.50 -5.27 -5.35
CA THR A 49 19.21 -5.93 -5.13
C THR A 49 18.23 -5.53 -6.23
N PRO A 50 17.59 -6.51 -6.92
CA PRO A 50 16.57 -6.23 -7.92
C PRO A 50 15.40 -5.42 -7.37
N THR A 51 14.83 -4.54 -8.19
CA THR A 51 13.60 -3.80 -7.89
C THR A 51 12.45 -4.26 -8.81
N THR A 52 11.27 -3.64 -8.70
CA THR A 52 10.03 -3.99 -9.43
C THR A 52 9.36 -5.29 -8.98
N GLY A 53 9.66 -5.78 -7.78
CA GLY A 53 8.95 -6.93 -7.18
C GLY A 53 7.44 -6.74 -7.09
N GLY A 54 6.97 -5.49 -7.15
CA GLY A 54 5.56 -5.15 -7.26
C GLY A 54 4.84 -5.85 -8.40
N VAL A 55 5.51 -6.19 -9.49
CA VAL A 55 4.89 -6.87 -10.64
C VAL A 55 4.29 -8.21 -10.24
N PHE A 56 5.03 -9.08 -9.56
CA PHE A 56 4.52 -10.41 -9.23
C PHE A 56 3.56 -10.40 -8.03
N ILE A 57 3.73 -9.49 -7.06
CA ILE A 57 2.78 -9.38 -5.95
C ILE A 57 1.41 -8.90 -6.46
N ILE A 58 1.39 -7.87 -7.32
CA ILE A 58 0.13 -7.34 -7.86
C ILE A 58 -0.51 -8.34 -8.84
N SER A 59 0.29 -9.04 -9.65
CA SER A 59 -0.21 -10.10 -10.53
C SER A 59 -0.90 -11.21 -9.71
N ALA A 60 -0.30 -11.62 -8.58
CA ALA A 60 -0.90 -12.60 -7.68
C ALA A 60 -2.24 -12.11 -7.10
N ILE A 61 -2.32 -10.83 -6.70
CA ILE A 61 -3.57 -10.22 -6.19
C ILE A 61 -4.64 -10.21 -7.30
N ILE A 62 -4.32 -9.72 -8.48
CA ILE A 62 -5.30 -9.61 -9.58
C ILE A 62 -5.81 -10.99 -9.99
N ILE A 63 -4.92 -11.95 -10.24
CA ILE A 63 -5.29 -13.29 -10.71
C ILE A 63 -6.13 -14.01 -9.65
N SER A 64 -5.69 -14.01 -8.38
CA SER A 64 -6.44 -14.67 -7.30
C SER A 64 -7.80 -14.02 -7.05
N SER A 65 -7.87 -12.68 -7.09
CA SER A 65 -9.14 -11.95 -6.95
C SER A 65 -10.11 -12.29 -8.07
N ILE A 66 -9.67 -12.28 -9.34
CA ILE A 66 -10.51 -12.63 -10.49
C ILE A 66 -11.05 -14.05 -10.34
N ILE A 67 -10.17 -15.03 -10.11
CA ILE A 67 -10.58 -16.45 -9.97
C ILE A 67 -11.59 -16.60 -8.83
N THR A 68 -11.28 -16.04 -7.65
CA THR A 68 -12.13 -16.22 -6.47
C THR A 68 -13.47 -15.50 -6.60
N LEU A 69 -13.49 -14.30 -7.20
CA LEU A 69 -14.73 -13.56 -7.43
C LEU A 69 -15.61 -14.21 -8.49
N LEU A 70 -15.03 -14.83 -9.53
CA LEU A 70 -15.78 -15.63 -10.51
C LEU A 70 -16.38 -16.86 -9.85
N LEU A 71 -15.60 -17.60 -9.05
CA LEU A 71 -16.09 -18.78 -8.31
C LEU A 71 -17.16 -18.43 -7.26
N ALA A 72 -17.11 -17.20 -6.72
CA ALA A 72 -18.09 -16.69 -5.77
C ALA A 72 -19.32 -16.08 -6.43
N GLU A 73 -19.39 -16.00 -7.77
CA GLU A 73 -20.43 -15.30 -8.54
C GLU A 73 -20.58 -13.82 -8.11
N LYS A 74 -19.47 -13.18 -7.76
CA LYS A 74 -19.38 -11.78 -7.25
C LYS A 74 -18.50 -10.87 -8.12
N MET A 75 -18.25 -11.24 -9.38
CA MET A 75 -17.57 -10.40 -10.35
C MET A 75 -18.54 -9.34 -10.89
N ASP A 76 -18.72 -8.30 -10.11
CA ASP A 76 -19.60 -7.15 -10.39
C ASP A 76 -18.80 -5.89 -10.79
N THR A 77 -19.51 -4.80 -11.06
CA THR A 77 -18.90 -3.48 -11.38
C THR A 77 -17.96 -3.00 -10.26
N LYS A 78 -18.30 -3.28 -8.99
CA LYS A 78 -17.45 -2.94 -7.84
C LYS A 78 -16.09 -3.63 -7.93
N ALA A 79 -16.09 -4.93 -8.21
CA ALA A 79 -14.87 -5.71 -8.40
C ALA A 79 -14.02 -5.17 -9.55
N LEU A 80 -14.64 -4.88 -10.69
CA LEU A 80 -13.95 -4.33 -11.86
C LEU A 80 -13.32 -2.97 -11.57
N VAL A 81 -14.03 -2.07 -10.90
CA VAL A 81 -13.50 -0.74 -10.51
C VAL A 81 -12.27 -0.87 -9.63
N ILE A 82 -12.29 -1.74 -8.63
CA ILE A 82 -11.14 -1.96 -7.73
C ILE A 82 -9.95 -2.52 -8.52
N LEU A 83 -10.17 -3.55 -9.34
CA LEU A 83 -9.10 -4.21 -10.09
C LEU A 83 -8.51 -3.30 -11.19
N ILE A 84 -9.34 -2.52 -11.86
CA ILE A 84 -8.90 -1.51 -12.85
C ILE A 84 -8.06 -0.44 -12.16
N THR A 85 -8.51 0.06 -11.00
CA THR A 85 -7.74 1.04 -10.22
C THR A 85 -6.38 0.47 -9.82
N LEU A 86 -6.35 -0.75 -9.30
CA LEU A 86 -5.11 -1.45 -8.94
C LEU A 86 -4.17 -1.59 -10.15
N PHE A 87 -4.70 -2.00 -11.30
CA PHE A 87 -3.92 -2.16 -12.52
C PHE A 87 -3.28 -0.84 -12.98
N PHE A 88 -4.05 0.26 -13.02
CA PHE A 88 -3.51 1.56 -13.43
C PHE A 88 -2.54 2.16 -12.41
N MET A 89 -2.75 1.96 -11.10
CA MET A 89 -1.77 2.36 -10.07
C MET A 89 -0.46 1.58 -10.24
N THR A 90 -0.55 0.27 -10.57
CA THR A 90 0.62 -0.55 -10.88
C THR A 90 1.37 -0.03 -12.10
N LEU A 91 0.66 0.33 -13.18
CA LEU A 91 1.28 0.89 -14.37
C LEU A 91 1.97 2.23 -14.10
N ALA A 92 1.37 3.09 -13.26
CA ALA A 92 1.97 4.36 -12.87
C ALA A 92 3.26 4.16 -12.08
N GLY A 93 3.27 3.21 -11.12
CA GLY A 93 4.47 2.83 -10.37
C GLY A 93 5.54 2.17 -11.25
N PHE A 94 5.13 1.25 -12.13
CA PHE A 94 6.03 0.59 -13.06
C PHE A 94 6.71 1.59 -14.02
N GLN A 95 5.98 2.60 -14.48
CA GLN A 95 6.56 3.65 -15.32
C GLN A 95 7.62 4.45 -14.56
N ASP A 96 7.40 4.73 -13.27
CA ASP A 96 8.39 5.41 -12.41
C ASP A 96 9.66 4.56 -12.26
N ASP A 97 9.50 3.29 -11.87
CA ASP A 97 10.62 2.34 -11.73
C ASP A 97 11.38 2.16 -13.06
N TYR A 98 10.65 2.00 -14.17
CA TYR A 98 11.26 1.83 -15.49
C TYR A 98 12.12 3.03 -15.91
N LEU A 99 11.66 4.25 -15.62
CA LEU A 99 12.42 5.47 -15.91
C LEU A 99 13.71 5.54 -15.08
N LYS A 100 13.66 5.17 -13.79
CA LYS A 100 14.83 5.09 -12.91
C LYS A 100 15.86 4.08 -13.44
N ILE A 101 15.39 2.88 -13.82
CA ILE A 101 16.25 1.81 -14.36
C ILE A 101 16.87 2.25 -15.69
N LYS A 102 16.08 2.79 -16.62
CA LYS A 102 16.56 3.23 -17.94
C LYS A 102 17.53 4.40 -17.84
N GLY A 103 17.26 5.35 -16.96
CA GLY A 103 18.13 6.53 -16.73
C GLY A 103 19.39 6.22 -15.93
N ARG A 104 19.47 5.05 -15.28
CA ARG A 104 20.51 4.71 -14.30
C ARG A 104 20.65 5.76 -13.19
N GLU A 105 19.54 6.37 -12.81
CA GLU A 105 19.44 7.44 -11.81
C GLU A 105 18.20 7.22 -10.94
N ASN A 106 18.17 7.86 -9.75
CA ASN A 106 16.98 7.86 -8.89
C ASN A 106 15.89 8.83 -9.35
N LYS A 107 15.99 9.38 -10.57
CA LYS A 107 15.00 10.29 -11.15
C LYS A 107 13.99 9.52 -11.98
N GLY A 108 12.85 9.21 -11.39
CA GLY A 108 11.68 8.66 -12.08
C GLY A 108 10.77 9.77 -12.66
N LEU A 109 9.48 9.60 -12.51
CA LEU A 109 8.50 10.63 -12.88
C LEU A 109 8.68 11.89 -12.02
N SER A 110 8.38 13.06 -12.60
CA SER A 110 8.33 14.27 -11.79
C SER A 110 7.24 14.14 -10.70
N PRO A 111 7.45 14.72 -9.50
CA PRO A 111 6.46 14.61 -8.41
C PRO A 111 5.05 15.05 -8.81
N ARG A 112 4.95 16.14 -9.62
CA ARG A 112 3.67 16.62 -10.15
C ARG A 112 3.05 15.63 -11.14
N GLY A 113 3.87 15.06 -12.03
CA GLY A 113 3.41 14.08 -13.01
C GLY A 113 2.95 12.76 -12.36
N LYS A 114 3.63 12.32 -11.29
CA LYS A 114 3.24 11.16 -10.47
C LYS A 114 1.90 11.43 -9.78
N LEU A 115 1.78 12.56 -9.07
CA LEU A 115 0.56 12.93 -8.37
C LEU A 115 -0.64 13.09 -9.33
N LEU A 116 -0.46 13.72 -10.49
CA LEU A 116 -1.53 13.89 -11.48
C LEU A 116 -2.09 12.53 -11.95
N ARG A 117 -1.21 11.55 -12.24
CA ARG A 117 -1.64 10.20 -12.60
C ARG A 117 -2.44 9.53 -11.50
N GLN A 118 -1.96 9.62 -10.26
CA GLN A 118 -2.66 9.07 -9.10
C GLN A 118 -4.04 9.71 -8.91
N ILE A 119 -4.16 11.02 -9.06
CA ILE A 119 -5.45 11.73 -8.99
C ILE A 119 -6.41 11.24 -10.08
N LEU A 120 -5.95 11.16 -11.34
CA LEU A 120 -6.79 10.70 -12.46
C LEU A 120 -7.26 9.27 -12.24
N ILE A 121 -6.39 8.39 -11.73
CA ILE A 121 -6.74 7.00 -11.43
C ILE A 121 -7.73 6.95 -10.24
N ALA A 122 -7.51 7.75 -9.20
CA ALA A 122 -8.37 7.81 -8.01
C ALA A 122 -9.78 8.32 -8.32
N LEU A 123 -9.99 9.07 -9.42
CA LEU A 123 -11.33 9.47 -9.86
C LEU A 123 -12.20 8.27 -10.22
N ILE A 124 -11.64 7.17 -10.72
CA ILE A 124 -12.40 5.97 -11.11
C ILE A 124 -13.21 5.42 -9.92
N PRO A 125 -12.59 4.99 -8.80
CA PRO A 125 -13.34 4.50 -7.64
C PRO A 125 -14.14 5.60 -6.92
N THR A 126 -13.69 6.86 -6.99
CA THR A 126 -14.42 7.99 -6.41
C THR A 126 -15.76 8.21 -7.09
N LEU A 127 -15.79 8.25 -8.42
CA LEU A 127 -17.02 8.42 -9.20
C LEU A 127 -17.97 7.23 -9.00
N TYR A 128 -17.43 6.01 -8.97
CA TYR A 128 -18.21 4.82 -8.64
C TYR A 128 -18.84 4.91 -7.24
N ALA A 129 -18.05 5.30 -6.22
CA ALA A 129 -18.56 5.44 -4.85
C ALA A 129 -19.64 6.52 -4.75
N MET A 130 -19.47 7.65 -5.44
CA MET A 130 -20.50 8.70 -5.52
C MET A 130 -21.79 8.20 -6.17
N GLN A 131 -21.69 7.42 -7.24
CA GLN A 131 -22.87 6.85 -7.91
C GLN A 131 -23.62 5.86 -7.02
N CYS A 132 -22.89 5.05 -6.23
CA CYS A 132 -23.50 4.00 -5.41
C CYS A 132 -23.95 4.47 -4.03
N TYR A 133 -23.25 5.44 -3.43
CA TYR A 133 -23.40 5.83 -2.03
C TYR A 133 -23.69 7.32 -1.84
N GLY A 134 -23.70 8.10 -2.92
CA GLY A 134 -23.82 9.57 -2.85
C GLY A 134 -22.59 10.22 -2.21
N SER A 135 -22.82 11.32 -1.50
CA SER A 135 -21.79 12.10 -0.81
C SER A 135 -21.69 11.79 0.70
N VAL A 136 -22.11 10.59 1.07
CA VAL A 136 -22.19 10.15 2.47
C VAL A 136 -20.93 9.41 2.89
N ILE A 137 -20.33 9.80 4.02
CA ILE A 137 -19.30 9.03 4.73
C ILE A 137 -19.92 8.29 5.92
N THR A 138 -19.31 7.19 6.33
CA THR A 138 -19.80 6.38 7.46
C THR A 138 -18.75 6.22 8.54
N LEU A 139 -19.20 6.17 9.79
CA LEU A 139 -18.39 5.81 10.95
C LEU A 139 -19.25 4.91 11.85
N GLY A 140 -19.03 3.59 11.78
CA GLY A 140 -19.91 2.62 12.41
C GLY A 140 -21.33 2.72 11.85
N SER A 141 -22.31 2.91 12.75
CA SER A 141 -23.72 3.10 12.39
C SER A 141 -24.09 4.54 11.96
N LYS A 142 -23.18 5.51 12.14
CA LYS A 142 -23.43 6.92 11.83
C LYS A 142 -23.06 7.25 10.41
N SER A 143 -23.90 8.06 9.76
CA SER A 143 -23.71 8.53 8.38
C SER A 143 -23.77 10.04 8.32
N PHE A 144 -22.85 10.65 7.56
CA PHE A 144 -22.74 12.10 7.42
C PHE A 144 -22.66 12.43 5.92
N ASP A 145 -23.59 13.26 5.45
CA ASP A 145 -23.54 13.80 4.10
C ASP A 145 -22.60 15.02 4.09
N ILE A 146 -21.51 14.93 3.33
CA ILE A 146 -20.50 15.98 3.21
C ILE A 146 -20.50 16.67 1.84
N GLY A 147 -21.50 16.35 1.00
CA GLY A 147 -21.72 16.99 -0.30
C GLY A 147 -20.48 17.01 -1.18
N ILE A 148 -20.17 18.20 -1.72
CA ILE A 148 -19.02 18.38 -2.64
C ILE A 148 -17.63 18.02 -2.05
N LEU A 149 -17.53 17.90 -0.74
CA LEU A 149 -16.28 17.50 -0.09
C LEU A 149 -15.99 16.01 -0.26
N TYR A 150 -17.00 15.18 -0.55
CA TYR A 150 -16.83 13.73 -0.69
C TYR A 150 -15.84 13.34 -1.77
N PRO A 151 -15.96 13.80 -3.04
CA PRO A 151 -14.99 13.43 -4.08
C PRO A 151 -13.57 13.95 -3.76
N LEU A 152 -13.44 15.12 -3.16
CA LEU A 152 -12.15 15.66 -2.75
C LEU A 152 -11.50 14.77 -1.67
N LEU A 153 -12.28 14.38 -0.66
CA LEU A 153 -11.83 13.49 0.40
C LEU A 153 -11.45 12.10 -0.14
N SER A 154 -12.28 11.51 -1.01
CA SER A 154 -12.03 10.18 -1.58
C SER A 154 -10.75 10.18 -2.44
N VAL A 155 -10.56 11.16 -3.32
CA VAL A 155 -9.33 11.31 -4.09
C VAL A 155 -8.14 11.52 -3.19
N PHE A 156 -8.26 12.36 -2.15
CA PHE A 156 -7.20 12.60 -1.16
C PHE A 156 -6.84 11.31 -0.41
N ILE A 157 -7.80 10.52 0.02
CA ILE A 157 -7.58 9.24 0.71
C ILE A 157 -6.82 8.26 -0.18
N ILE A 158 -7.25 8.08 -1.44
CA ILE A 158 -6.65 7.11 -2.34
C ILE A 158 -5.23 7.53 -2.74
N THR A 159 -5.04 8.79 -3.12
CA THR A 159 -3.72 9.31 -3.49
C THR A 159 -2.79 9.42 -2.28
N GLY A 160 -3.35 9.85 -1.15
CA GLY A 160 -2.63 9.94 0.13
C GLY A 160 -2.14 8.57 0.59
N ALA A 161 -3.02 7.56 0.62
CA ALA A 161 -2.64 6.19 0.98
C ALA A 161 -1.58 5.61 0.02
N SER A 162 -1.70 5.87 -1.29
CA SER A 162 -0.71 5.45 -2.28
C SER A 162 0.69 6.02 -1.97
N ASN A 163 0.80 7.33 -1.75
CA ASN A 163 2.08 7.95 -1.44
C ASN A 163 2.59 7.60 -0.04
N ALA A 164 1.69 7.49 0.93
CA ALA A 164 2.05 7.15 2.31
C ALA A 164 2.63 5.73 2.40
N TYR A 165 2.03 4.76 1.70
CA TYR A 165 2.55 3.40 1.61
C TYR A 165 3.93 3.38 0.93
N ASN A 166 4.11 4.16 -0.13
CA ASN A 166 5.39 4.30 -0.82
C ASN A 166 6.48 4.92 0.09
N LEU A 167 6.13 5.91 0.92
CA LEU A 167 7.06 6.46 1.92
C LEU A 167 7.42 5.43 3.01
N THR A 168 6.53 4.50 3.32
CA THR A 168 6.77 3.42 4.30
C THR A 168 7.68 2.32 3.74
N ASP A 169 7.84 2.21 2.40
CA ASP A 169 8.67 1.20 1.74
C ASP A 169 10.17 1.56 1.73
N GLY A 170 10.70 1.96 2.88
CA GLY A 170 12.10 2.39 3.04
C GLY A 170 13.03 1.32 3.63
N LEU A 171 12.50 0.28 4.29
CA LEU A 171 13.27 -0.82 4.90
C LEU A 171 12.75 -2.18 4.42
N ASP A 172 13.63 -3.19 4.40
CA ASP A 172 13.31 -4.54 3.98
C ASP A 172 12.11 -5.11 4.76
N GLY A 173 11.02 -5.36 4.07
CA GLY A 173 9.79 -5.92 4.63
C GLY A 173 8.92 -4.96 5.45
N LEU A 174 9.30 -3.69 5.62
CA LEU A 174 8.56 -2.74 6.47
C LEU A 174 7.16 -2.50 5.93
N ALA A 175 7.04 -1.99 4.69
CA ALA A 175 5.74 -1.68 4.08
C ALA A 175 4.84 -2.93 4.02
N THR A 176 5.41 -4.07 3.67
CA THR A 176 4.68 -5.35 3.62
C THR A 176 4.16 -5.76 4.99
N SER A 177 5.01 -5.68 6.04
CA SER A 177 4.65 -6.08 7.40
C SER A 177 3.61 -5.16 8.04
N VAL A 178 3.64 -3.86 7.73
CA VAL A 178 2.66 -2.86 8.17
C VAL A 178 1.36 -2.97 7.38
N GLY A 179 1.44 -3.29 6.08
CA GLY A 179 0.28 -3.39 5.21
C GLY A 179 -0.62 -4.60 5.52
N ILE A 180 -0.05 -5.75 5.92
CA ILE A 180 -0.83 -6.95 6.23
C ILE A 180 -1.90 -6.70 7.30
N PRO A 181 -1.60 -6.16 8.50
CA PRO A 181 -2.62 -5.82 9.49
C PRO A 181 -3.64 -4.80 8.98
N ALA A 182 -3.20 -3.80 8.21
CA ALA A 182 -4.09 -2.78 7.66
C ALA A 182 -5.10 -3.38 6.67
N PHE A 183 -4.68 -4.26 5.76
CA PHE A 183 -5.60 -5.00 4.88
C PHE A 183 -6.51 -5.94 5.66
N LEU A 184 -6.00 -6.56 6.74
CA LEU A 184 -6.83 -7.42 7.59
C LEU A 184 -7.96 -6.63 8.26
N ALA A 185 -7.67 -5.47 8.83
CA ALA A 185 -8.68 -4.61 9.43
C ALA A 185 -9.69 -4.11 8.39
N CYS A 186 -9.22 -3.59 7.25
CA CYS A 186 -10.07 -3.15 6.16
C CYS A 186 -11.01 -4.28 5.69
N GLY A 187 -10.47 -5.48 5.45
CA GLY A 187 -11.24 -6.64 5.02
C GLY A 187 -12.24 -7.12 6.07
N THR A 188 -11.88 -7.10 7.35
CA THR A 188 -12.77 -7.48 8.46
C THR A 188 -13.92 -6.48 8.59
N ILE A 189 -13.64 -5.18 8.61
CA ILE A 189 -14.65 -4.12 8.68
C ILE A 189 -15.60 -4.22 7.46
N ALA A 190 -15.04 -4.36 6.27
CA ALA A 190 -15.82 -4.50 5.04
C ALA A 190 -16.70 -5.76 5.07
N PHE A 191 -16.20 -6.88 5.58
CA PHE A 191 -16.98 -8.11 5.74
C PHE A 191 -18.14 -7.95 6.71
N LEU A 192 -17.90 -7.34 7.87
CA LEU A 192 -18.93 -7.05 8.87
C LEU A 192 -20.00 -6.09 8.34
N SER A 193 -19.61 -5.16 7.45
CA SER A 193 -20.52 -4.24 6.76
C SER A 193 -21.17 -4.81 5.49
N GLY A 194 -21.00 -6.11 5.17
CA GLY A 194 -21.61 -6.76 4.01
C GLY A 194 -20.88 -6.54 2.67
N HIS A 195 -19.73 -5.87 2.65
CA HIS A 195 -18.92 -5.63 1.45
C HIS A 195 -18.01 -6.82 1.11
N THR A 196 -18.57 -7.97 0.80
CA THR A 196 -17.86 -9.25 0.56
C THR A 196 -16.78 -9.14 -0.52
N VAL A 197 -17.01 -8.40 -1.61
CA VAL A 197 -16.03 -8.18 -2.70
C VAL A 197 -14.75 -7.53 -2.15
N VAL A 198 -14.89 -6.50 -1.33
CA VAL A 198 -13.76 -5.81 -0.67
C VAL A 198 -13.00 -6.78 0.22
N ALA A 199 -13.71 -7.57 1.04
CA ALA A 199 -13.11 -8.57 1.92
C ALA A 199 -12.31 -9.64 1.16
N ILE A 200 -12.79 -10.12 0.01
CA ILE A 200 -12.09 -11.08 -0.85
C ILE A 200 -10.81 -10.47 -1.40
N ILE A 201 -10.85 -9.23 -1.89
CA ILE A 201 -9.68 -8.56 -2.46
C ILE A 201 -8.65 -8.21 -1.35
N CYS A 202 -9.11 -7.80 -0.15
CA CYS A 202 -8.21 -7.67 1.01
C CYS A 202 -7.49 -8.99 1.34
N ALA A 203 -8.21 -10.11 1.31
CA ALA A 203 -7.62 -11.42 1.56
C ALA A 203 -6.58 -11.80 0.49
N SER A 204 -6.84 -11.47 -0.79
CA SER A 204 -5.82 -11.61 -1.85
C SER A 204 -4.59 -10.75 -1.57
N ALA A 205 -4.78 -9.50 -1.14
CA ALA A 205 -3.67 -8.60 -0.80
C ALA A 205 -2.84 -9.13 0.37
N ILE A 206 -3.49 -9.67 1.41
CA ILE A 206 -2.82 -10.29 2.55
C ILE A 206 -2.00 -11.51 2.09
N GLY A 207 -2.61 -12.43 1.35
CA GLY A 207 -1.94 -13.65 0.91
C GLY A 207 -0.73 -13.36 0.02
N ALA A 208 -0.86 -12.47 -0.96
CA ALA A 208 0.25 -12.04 -1.80
C ALA A 208 1.35 -11.34 -1.00
N SER A 209 0.99 -10.48 -0.03
CA SER A 209 1.94 -9.79 0.86
C SER A 209 2.71 -10.79 1.73
N LEU A 210 2.06 -11.82 2.28
CA LEU A 210 2.72 -12.90 3.02
C LEU A 210 3.68 -13.67 2.12
N GLY A 211 3.30 -13.97 0.88
CA GLY A 211 4.18 -14.60 -0.10
C GLY A 211 5.38 -13.73 -0.47
N PHE A 212 5.15 -12.42 -0.67
CA PHE A 212 6.20 -11.47 -0.99
C PHE A 212 7.18 -11.28 0.16
N LEU A 213 6.72 -11.28 1.40
CA LEU A 213 7.57 -11.12 2.59
C LEU A 213 8.66 -12.20 2.68
N LYS A 214 8.45 -13.38 2.12
CA LYS A 214 9.49 -14.42 2.03
C LYS A 214 10.73 -13.90 1.31
N PHE A 215 10.56 -13.09 0.26
CA PHE A 215 11.64 -12.57 -0.59
C PHE A 215 12.09 -11.16 -0.19
N ASN A 216 11.25 -10.42 0.53
CA ASN A 216 11.46 -9.01 0.88
C ASN A 216 11.86 -8.77 2.36
N LYS A 217 11.80 -9.79 3.24
CA LYS A 217 12.28 -9.67 4.64
C LYS A 217 13.77 -9.31 4.70
N PRO A 218 14.30 -8.82 5.84
CA PRO A 218 15.69 -8.38 5.99
C PRO A 218 16.71 -9.32 5.35
N LYS A 219 17.60 -8.73 4.54
CA LYS A 219 18.41 -9.26 3.45
C LYS A 219 17.54 -9.58 2.22
N ALA A 220 16.74 -8.58 1.82
CA ALA A 220 15.79 -8.73 0.72
C ALA A 220 16.45 -9.24 -0.57
N GLU A 221 15.82 -10.23 -1.20
CA GLU A 221 16.20 -10.76 -2.51
C GLU A 221 15.64 -9.89 -3.65
N VAL A 222 14.61 -9.06 -3.35
CA VAL A 222 13.96 -8.15 -4.27
C VAL A 222 13.26 -7.03 -3.51
N PHE A 223 13.31 -5.81 -4.03
CA PHE A 223 12.54 -4.68 -3.54
C PHE A 223 11.19 -4.58 -4.26
N MET A 224 10.19 -4.07 -3.53
CA MET A 224 8.85 -3.89 -4.05
C MET A 224 8.82 -2.87 -5.20
N GLY A 225 9.56 -1.78 -5.04
CA GLY A 225 9.58 -0.64 -5.96
C GLY A 225 8.29 0.18 -5.92
N ASP A 226 8.27 1.27 -6.67
CA ASP A 226 7.09 2.11 -6.83
C ASP A 226 5.93 1.33 -7.49
N THR A 227 6.26 0.33 -8.31
CA THR A 227 5.32 -0.60 -8.93
C THR A 227 4.39 -1.26 -7.91
N GLY A 228 4.94 -1.71 -6.78
CA GLY A 228 4.17 -2.38 -5.73
C GLY A 228 3.64 -1.42 -4.68
N SER A 229 4.48 -0.53 -4.18
CA SER A 229 4.15 0.32 -3.04
C SER A 229 3.04 1.34 -3.37
N LEU A 230 3.09 1.99 -4.55
CA LEU A 230 2.00 2.87 -5.00
C LEU A 230 0.70 2.10 -5.24
N ALA A 231 0.81 0.89 -5.80
CA ALA A 231 -0.34 0.06 -6.10
C ALA A 231 -1.02 -0.47 -4.84
N LEU A 232 -0.26 -1.00 -3.87
CA LEU A 232 -0.81 -1.50 -2.59
C LEU A 232 -1.42 -0.37 -1.76
N GLY A 233 -0.75 0.79 -1.68
CA GLY A 233 -1.30 1.94 -0.98
C GLY A 233 -2.58 2.47 -1.66
N GLY A 234 -2.57 2.60 -2.99
CA GLY A 234 -3.75 2.98 -3.77
C GLY A 234 -4.89 1.97 -3.65
N LEU A 235 -4.56 0.66 -3.60
CA LEU A 235 -5.54 -0.39 -3.33
C LEU A 235 -6.16 -0.23 -1.93
N LEU A 236 -5.34 -0.04 -0.90
CA LEU A 236 -5.82 0.13 0.48
C LEU A 236 -6.79 1.32 0.59
N GLY A 237 -6.42 2.48 0.01
CA GLY A 237 -7.29 3.65 -0.04
C GLY A 237 -8.59 3.39 -0.83
N THR A 238 -8.51 2.71 -1.97
CA THR A 238 -9.67 2.33 -2.79
C THR A 238 -10.61 1.39 -2.04
N LEU A 239 -10.05 0.37 -1.37
CA LEU A 239 -10.83 -0.58 -0.58
C LEU A 239 -11.50 0.09 0.62
N ALA A 240 -10.84 1.07 1.25
CA ALA A 240 -11.42 1.84 2.33
C ALA A 240 -12.61 2.70 1.87
N VAL A 241 -12.50 3.37 0.72
CA VAL A 241 -13.58 4.19 0.13
C VAL A 241 -14.76 3.32 -0.31
N ILE A 242 -14.51 2.24 -1.06
CA ILE A 242 -15.56 1.35 -1.56
C ILE A 242 -16.15 0.47 -0.43
N GLY A 243 -15.34 0.14 0.56
CA GLY A 243 -15.73 -0.61 1.76
C GLY A 243 -16.40 0.23 2.85
N ARG A 244 -16.55 1.55 2.62
CA ARG A 244 -17.19 2.48 3.56
C ARG A 244 -16.50 2.55 4.92
N CYS A 245 -15.18 2.47 4.95
CA CYS A 245 -14.36 2.57 6.16
C CYS A 245 -13.25 3.61 6.01
N GLU A 246 -13.48 4.61 5.18
CA GLU A 246 -12.52 5.66 4.84
C GLU A 246 -11.99 6.44 6.04
N LEU A 247 -12.82 6.73 7.04
CA LEU A 247 -12.39 7.41 8.26
C LEU A 247 -11.55 6.50 9.15
N LEU A 248 -11.89 5.20 9.21
CA LEU A 248 -11.15 4.22 10.00
C LEU A 248 -9.78 3.91 9.39
N LEU A 249 -9.56 4.21 8.11
CA LEU A 249 -8.24 4.11 7.48
C LEU A 249 -7.19 4.92 8.24
N ALA A 250 -7.55 6.08 8.79
CA ALA A 250 -6.62 6.88 9.59
C ALA A 250 -6.16 6.13 10.85
N VAL A 251 -6.95 5.17 11.35
CA VAL A 251 -6.61 4.34 12.52
C VAL A 251 -5.87 3.08 12.08
N PHE A 252 -6.48 2.21 11.24
CA PHE A 252 -5.80 0.98 10.84
C PHE A 252 -4.60 1.20 9.90
N GLY A 253 -4.54 2.32 9.19
CA GLY A 253 -3.37 2.80 8.45
C GLY A 253 -2.44 3.71 9.27
N GLY A 254 -2.64 3.81 10.59
CA GLY A 254 -2.03 4.84 11.44
C GLY A 254 -0.51 4.86 11.41
N VAL A 255 0.17 3.73 11.24
CA VAL A 255 1.64 3.70 11.06
C VAL A 255 2.02 4.39 9.74
N ILE A 256 1.34 4.07 8.63
CA ILE A 256 1.55 4.66 7.31
C ILE A 256 1.27 6.16 7.34
N VAL A 257 0.22 6.57 8.07
CA VAL A 257 -0.12 7.98 8.30
C VAL A 257 0.97 8.67 9.11
N ALA A 258 1.48 8.06 10.18
CA ALA A 258 2.53 8.62 11.02
C ALA A 258 3.84 8.82 10.24
N GLU A 259 4.22 7.87 9.39
CA GLU A 259 5.35 7.99 8.47
C GLU A 259 5.21 9.25 7.59
N THR A 260 4.06 9.41 6.96
CA THR A 260 3.79 10.56 6.09
C THR A 260 3.75 11.88 6.86
N LEU A 261 3.08 11.91 8.01
CA LEU A 261 3.02 13.10 8.85
C LEU A 261 4.40 13.53 9.33
N SER A 262 5.29 12.58 9.63
CA SER A 262 6.67 12.90 10.01
C SER A 262 7.42 13.65 8.91
N VAL A 263 7.20 13.28 7.64
CA VAL A 263 7.79 13.98 6.50
C VAL A 263 7.20 15.37 6.34
N ILE A 264 5.87 15.51 6.43
CA ILE A 264 5.19 16.81 6.34
C ILE A 264 5.67 17.75 7.44
N LEU A 265 5.71 17.28 8.69
CA LEU A 265 6.17 18.07 9.84
C LEU A 265 7.63 18.45 9.71
N GLN A 266 8.50 17.52 9.32
CA GLN A 266 9.93 17.78 9.12
C GLN A 266 10.17 18.86 8.07
N VAL A 267 9.56 18.70 6.89
CA VAL A 267 9.73 19.63 5.77
C VAL A 267 9.14 21.00 6.11
N SER A 268 7.99 21.04 6.76
CA SER A 268 7.35 22.31 7.18
C SER A 268 8.19 23.03 8.23
N SER A 269 8.65 22.32 9.27
CA SER A 269 9.52 22.92 10.30
C SER A 269 10.81 23.45 9.71
N PHE A 270 11.48 22.66 8.86
CA PHE A 270 12.73 23.09 8.25
C PHE A 270 12.56 24.31 7.35
N LYS A 271 11.49 24.37 6.56
CA LYS A 271 11.18 25.54 5.71
C LYS A 271 10.83 26.80 6.52
N LEU A 272 10.11 26.64 7.63
CA LEU A 272 9.63 27.77 8.43
C LEU A 272 10.65 28.26 9.46
N THR A 273 11.45 27.35 10.05
CA THR A 273 12.30 27.67 11.20
C THR A 273 13.79 27.34 10.99
N GLY A 274 14.15 26.65 9.90
CA GLY A 274 15.50 26.12 9.68
C GLY A 274 15.88 24.94 10.59
N LYS A 275 14.95 24.48 11.46
CA LYS A 275 15.22 23.41 12.45
C LYS A 275 14.56 22.10 12.05
N ARG A 276 15.29 20.99 12.31
CA ARG A 276 14.76 19.63 12.15
C ARG A 276 14.04 19.21 13.43
N ILE A 277 12.86 18.54 13.29
CA ILE A 277 12.13 17.90 14.41
C ILE A 277 12.71 16.50 14.65
N PHE A 278 12.88 15.74 13.57
CA PHE A 278 13.43 14.38 13.59
C PHE A 278 14.87 14.38 13.09
N LYS A 279 15.69 13.39 13.48
CA LYS A 279 17.03 13.19 12.92
C LYS A 279 16.98 13.07 11.39
N MET A 280 15.99 12.29 10.91
CA MET A 280 15.62 12.14 9.52
C MET A 280 14.12 11.77 9.43
N SER A 281 13.47 12.03 8.32
CA SER A 281 12.11 11.56 8.02
C SER A 281 12.12 10.76 6.70
N PRO A 282 11.27 9.76 6.54
CA PRO A 282 10.22 9.26 7.44
C PRO A 282 10.72 8.69 8.80
N LEU A 283 9.78 8.32 9.72
CA LEU A 283 10.10 7.92 11.10
C LEU A 283 11.05 6.71 11.20
N HIS A 284 10.95 5.72 10.32
CA HIS A 284 11.84 4.57 10.33
C HIS A 284 13.32 5.01 10.24
N HIS A 285 13.67 6.00 9.44
CA HIS A 285 15.03 6.54 9.38
C HIS A 285 15.43 7.29 10.65
N HIS A 286 14.48 7.93 11.35
CA HIS A 286 14.75 8.53 12.66
C HIS A 286 15.20 7.47 13.67
N PHE A 287 14.54 6.30 13.68
CA PHE A 287 14.88 5.19 14.56
C PHE A 287 16.19 4.51 14.15
N GLU A 288 16.47 4.34 12.85
CA GLU A 288 17.77 3.85 12.37
C GLU A 288 18.91 4.76 12.88
N LEU A 289 18.82 6.06 12.67
CA LEU A 289 19.80 7.04 13.15
C LEU A 289 19.82 7.18 14.68
N SER A 290 18.87 6.59 15.37
CA SER A 290 18.84 6.47 16.84
C SER A 290 19.45 5.17 17.35
N GLY A 291 19.99 4.31 16.44
CA GLY A 291 20.70 3.08 16.77
C GLY A 291 19.83 1.83 16.85
N HIS A 292 18.58 1.89 16.37
CA HIS A 292 17.74 0.70 16.28
C HIS A 292 18.09 -0.08 15.02
N SER A 293 18.17 -1.41 15.14
CA SER A 293 18.37 -2.28 13.97
C SER A 293 17.11 -2.31 13.08
N GLU A 294 17.31 -2.48 11.79
CA GLU A 294 16.22 -2.61 10.79
C GLU A 294 15.18 -3.66 11.21
N VAL A 295 15.63 -4.85 11.62
CA VAL A 295 14.76 -5.94 12.06
C VAL A 295 13.88 -5.53 13.26
N ARG A 296 14.43 -4.74 14.19
CA ARG A 296 13.71 -4.24 15.35
C ARG A 296 12.64 -3.23 14.94
N ILE A 297 12.99 -2.28 14.07
CA ILE A 297 12.06 -1.25 13.57
C ILE A 297 10.88 -1.93 12.85
N VAL A 298 11.16 -2.87 11.94
CA VAL A 298 10.12 -3.60 11.21
C VAL A 298 9.16 -4.33 12.17
N LYS A 299 9.68 -5.01 13.20
CA LYS A 299 8.85 -5.70 14.19
C LYS A 299 8.00 -4.75 15.03
N GLU A 300 8.59 -3.65 15.52
CA GLU A 300 7.88 -2.65 16.34
C GLU A 300 6.77 -1.96 15.53
N PHE A 301 7.04 -1.61 14.28
CA PHE A 301 6.06 -0.98 13.38
C PHE A 301 4.95 -1.95 12.97
N ALA A 302 5.28 -3.21 12.70
CA ALA A 302 4.28 -4.24 12.41
C ALA A 302 3.36 -4.49 13.62
N LEU A 303 3.93 -4.53 14.83
CA LEU A 303 3.15 -4.65 16.07
C LEU A 303 2.25 -3.42 16.29
N ALA A 304 2.78 -2.22 16.10
CA ALA A 304 2.00 -0.99 16.19
C ALA A 304 0.85 -0.97 15.17
N SER A 305 1.13 -1.38 13.92
CA SER A 305 0.10 -1.51 12.89
C SER A 305 -0.98 -2.54 13.28
N PHE A 306 -0.58 -3.67 13.84
CA PHE A 306 -1.52 -4.70 14.32
C PHE A 306 -2.42 -4.17 15.45
N VAL A 307 -1.86 -3.48 16.44
CA VAL A 307 -2.62 -2.89 17.55
C VAL A 307 -3.61 -1.84 17.06
N LEU A 308 -3.18 -0.94 16.15
CA LEU A 308 -4.06 0.07 15.56
C LEU A 308 -5.14 -0.56 14.68
N SER A 309 -4.81 -1.61 13.94
CA SER A 309 -5.76 -2.36 13.13
C SER A 309 -6.83 -3.03 13.99
N LEU A 310 -6.43 -3.65 15.10
CA LEU A 310 -7.37 -4.22 16.07
C LEU A 310 -8.25 -3.15 16.71
N ALA A 311 -7.67 -2.01 17.09
CA ALA A 311 -8.42 -0.88 17.64
C ALA A 311 -9.46 -0.35 16.64
N ALA A 312 -9.14 -0.27 15.35
CA ALA A 312 -10.08 0.16 14.32
C ALA A 312 -11.27 -0.82 14.15
N VAL A 313 -11.01 -2.13 14.20
CA VAL A 313 -12.07 -3.15 14.15
C VAL A 313 -12.96 -3.06 15.39
N ILE A 314 -12.37 -2.94 16.59
CA ILE A 314 -13.13 -2.77 17.84
C ILE A 314 -13.97 -1.49 17.78
N LEU A 315 -13.39 -0.38 17.33
CA LEU A 315 -14.10 0.90 17.18
C LEU A 315 -15.27 0.76 16.22
N HIS A 316 -15.10 0.05 15.09
CA HIS A 316 -16.21 -0.20 14.15
C HIS A 316 -17.35 -1.00 14.77
N ILE A 317 -17.06 -1.96 15.65
CA ILE A 317 -18.09 -2.79 16.31
C ILE A 317 -18.83 -2.01 17.40
N LEU A 318 -18.15 -1.08 18.07
CA LEU A 318 -18.71 -0.32 19.21
C LEU A 318 -19.55 0.90 18.79
N ILE A 319 -19.36 1.43 17.58
CA ILE A 319 -20.06 2.63 17.08
C ILE A 319 -21.16 2.25 16.09
#